data_e52648ef7ad27f90d83bb3c930b75edf
#
_entry.id   e52648ef7ad27f90d83bb3c930b75edf
#
_cell.length_a   1.000
_cell.length_b   1.000
_cell.length_c   1.000
_cell.angle_alpha   90.00
_cell.angle_beta   90.00
_cell.angle_gamma   90.00
#
_symmetry.space_group_name_H-M   'P 1'
#
loop_
_entity.id
_entity.type
_entity.pdbx_description
1 polymer ?
#
loop_
_entity_poly.entity_id
_entity_poly.type
_entity_poly.pdbx_seq_one_letter_code
_entity_poly.pdbx_strand_id
1 'polypeptide(L)'
;MEREIVITGMGAVTPVGIGVAEFWNGLLAGRCGIGPVTSFDTSALQVHAAAQVADFDAAALLPGRLATDLDRFMQFAYVAANEALAMSGLVPDDRCGIVMGTALAGLTCIGQTQEAASLAHKPVGPRFMTKIMGNIAAAQFAIDHKITGPSLTVSTACSSGGDAITTAALLLQSGAADAIVCMGGESTVNPLFFQSLGRAGALSRSGRSAPFDASRDGFVTGEGGGALILETRARAEARGAEILARLLGWGNNTDAFHVVSPHPEGAGAAACMRLALQQAGLTPTDIGYVNAHGTATIKG
;
A
#
# COMPACT_ATOMS: atom_id res chain seq x y z
N MET A 1 -22.71 -17.11 13.38
CA MET A 1 -21.34 -17.63 13.45
C MET A 1 -20.43 -16.60 12.82
N GLU A 2 -19.43 -16.17 13.54
CA GLU A 2 -18.41 -15.25 13.03
C GLU A 2 -17.65 -15.93 11.89
N ARG A 3 -17.53 -15.24 10.75
CA ARG A 3 -16.84 -15.79 9.58
C ARG A 3 -15.33 -15.61 9.79
N GLU A 4 -14.63 -16.69 9.99
CA GLU A 4 -13.17 -16.69 10.10
C GLU A 4 -12.54 -16.26 8.76
N ILE A 5 -11.57 -15.34 8.82
CA ILE A 5 -10.92 -14.76 7.64
C ILE A 5 -9.50 -15.30 7.53
N VAL A 6 -9.12 -15.72 6.34
CA VAL A 6 -7.81 -16.28 6.04
C VAL A 6 -7.16 -15.57 4.87
N ILE A 7 -5.83 -15.63 4.81
CA ILE A 7 -5.02 -15.14 3.69
C ILE A 7 -4.55 -16.33 2.88
N THR A 8 -4.82 -16.32 1.59
CA THR A 8 -4.49 -17.41 0.68
C THR A 8 -3.51 -17.01 -0.44
N GLY A 9 -3.23 -15.71 -0.58
CA GLY A 9 -2.27 -15.22 -1.55
C GLY A 9 -1.68 -13.88 -1.12
N MET A 10 -0.46 -13.61 -1.55
CA MET A 10 0.29 -12.38 -1.31
C MET A 10 0.99 -11.94 -2.59
N GLY A 11 1.21 -10.64 -2.73
CA GLY A 11 2.01 -10.07 -3.81
C GLY A 11 2.70 -8.79 -3.37
N ALA A 12 3.87 -8.52 -3.93
CA ALA A 12 4.70 -7.40 -3.53
C ALA A 12 5.45 -6.77 -4.71
N VAL A 13 5.48 -5.44 -4.74
CA VAL A 13 6.37 -4.65 -5.61
C VAL A 13 7.06 -3.64 -4.72
N THR A 14 8.35 -3.83 -4.47
CA THR A 14 9.11 -3.02 -3.50
C THR A 14 10.48 -2.63 -4.04
N PRO A 15 11.12 -1.59 -3.48
CA PRO A 15 12.51 -1.24 -3.79
C PRO A 15 13.53 -2.33 -3.41
N VAL A 16 13.12 -3.33 -2.63
CA VAL A 16 13.97 -4.43 -2.19
C VAL A 16 13.84 -5.65 -3.09
N GLY A 17 12.71 -5.79 -3.78
CA GLY A 17 12.44 -6.88 -4.73
C GLY A 17 11.03 -6.79 -5.30
N ILE A 18 10.86 -7.27 -6.53
CA ILE A 18 9.58 -7.42 -7.20
C ILE A 18 9.17 -8.89 -7.09
N GLY A 19 7.99 -9.12 -6.52
CA GLY A 19 7.51 -10.44 -6.12
C GLY A 19 7.87 -10.79 -4.67
N VAL A 20 7.00 -11.56 -4.03
CA VAL A 20 7.12 -11.95 -2.60
C VAL A 20 8.43 -12.67 -2.32
N ALA A 21 8.85 -13.58 -3.20
CA ALA A 21 10.08 -14.36 -3.03
C ALA A 21 11.32 -13.45 -3.05
N GLU A 22 11.44 -12.56 -4.05
CA GLU A 22 12.56 -11.63 -4.16
C GLU A 22 12.58 -10.60 -3.03
N PHE A 23 11.41 -10.11 -2.64
CA PHE A 23 11.26 -9.22 -1.49
C PHE A 23 11.74 -9.89 -0.21
N TRP A 24 11.30 -11.13 0.06
CA TRP A 24 11.70 -11.89 1.24
C TRP A 24 13.19 -12.19 1.26
N ASN A 25 13.76 -12.66 0.14
CA ASN A 25 15.19 -12.93 -0.01
C ASN A 25 16.01 -11.64 0.19
N GLY A 26 15.52 -10.51 -0.32
CA GLY A 26 16.15 -9.21 -0.12
C GLY A 26 16.17 -8.78 1.34
N LEU A 27 15.09 -9.00 2.09
CA LEU A 27 15.01 -8.72 3.52
C LEU A 27 15.99 -9.61 4.31
N LEU A 28 16.02 -10.92 4.03
CA LEU A 28 16.95 -11.86 4.68
C LEU A 28 18.42 -11.51 4.40
N ALA A 29 18.72 -11.01 3.22
CA ALA A 29 20.06 -10.55 2.84
C ALA A 29 20.43 -9.16 3.39
N GLY A 30 19.52 -8.50 4.13
CA GLY A 30 19.71 -7.13 4.61
C GLY A 30 19.79 -6.09 3.50
N ARG A 31 19.17 -6.34 2.33
CA ARG A 31 19.19 -5.41 1.20
C ARG A 31 18.45 -4.11 1.58
N CYS A 32 19.08 -2.98 1.31
CA CYS A 32 18.48 -1.66 1.50
C CYS A 32 18.06 -1.11 0.14
N GLY A 33 16.79 -0.72 0.01
CA GLY A 33 16.25 -0.12 -1.22
C GLY A 33 16.40 1.41 -1.28
N ILE A 34 17.02 2.04 -0.28
CA ILE A 34 17.25 3.49 -0.24
C ILE A 34 18.47 3.85 -1.08
N GLY A 35 18.33 4.82 -1.96
CA GLY A 35 19.40 5.35 -2.79
C GLY A 35 19.14 6.80 -3.21
N PRO A 36 20.03 7.39 -4.01
CA PRO A 36 19.78 8.71 -4.59
C PRO A 36 18.52 8.73 -5.44
N VAL A 37 17.79 9.84 -5.40
CA VAL A 37 16.64 10.03 -6.30
C VAL A 37 17.14 10.15 -7.73
N THR A 38 16.58 9.35 -8.64
CA THR A 38 16.95 9.31 -10.06
C THR A 38 15.85 9.82 -10.99
N SER A 39 14.61 9.93 -10.49
CA SER A 39 13.44 10.30 -11.30
C SER A 39 13.31 11.79 -11.58
N PHE A 40 14.01 12.66 -10.84
CA PHE A 40 14.04 14.12 -11.02
C PHE A 40 15.26 14.75 -10.36
N ASP A 41 15.61 15.99 -10.74
CA ASP A 41 16.72 16.73 -10.15
C ASP A 41 16.39 17.21 -8.73
N THR A 42 17.20 16.79 -7.77
CA THR A 42 17.08 17.16 -6.35
C THR A 42 18.08 18.22 -5.91
N SER A 43 18.91 18.76 -6.80
CA SER A 43 20.02 19.68 -6.46
C SER A 43 19.58 20.92 -5.66
N ALA A 44 18.37 21.41 -5.90
CA ALA A 44 17.75 22.53 -5.18
C ALA A 44 17.00 22.14 -3.91
N LEU A 45 16.97 20.85 -3.55
CA LEU A 45 16.22 20.32 -2.42
C LEU A 45 17.14 20.03 -1.23
N GLN A 46 16.53 19.83 -0.05
CA GLN A 46 17.25 19.47 1.17
C GLN A 46 17.41 17.96 1.36
N VAL A 47 16.66 17.19 0.58
CA VAL A 47 16.58 15.73 0.65
C VAL A 47 16.84 15.15 -0.73
N HIS A 48 17.72 14.16 -0.79
CA HIS A 48 18.23 13.60 -2.05
C HIS A 48 18.05 12.09 -2.17
N ALA A 49 17.48 11.45 -1.14
CA ALA A 49 17.34 10.00 -1.08
C ALA A 49 15.86 9.57 -1.08
N ALA A 50 15.59 8.46 -1.74
CA ALA A 50 14.29 7.77 -1.76
C ALA A 50 14.49 6.26 -1.90
N ALA A 51 13.45 5.49 -1.62
CA ALA A 51 13.40 4.07 -1.94
C ALA A 51 12.54 3.88 -3.21
N GLN A 52 13.20 3.88 -4.37
CA GLN A 52 12.55 3.73 -5.68
C GLN A 52 12.58 2.29 -6.15
N VAL A 53 11.52 1.84 -6.85
CA VAL A 53 11.51 0.53 -7.53
C VAL A 53 12.22 0.71 -8.89
N ALA A 54 13.54 0.55 -8.89
CA ALA A 54 14.41 0.90 -10.04
C ALA A 54 14.17 -0.02 -11.25
N ASP A 55 14.02 -1.33 -11.02
CA ASP A 55 13.98 -2.35 -12.07
C ASP A 55 12.54 -2.70 -12.49
N PHE A 56 11.60 -1.76 -12.34
CA PHE A 56 10.21 -1.99 -12.71
C PHE A 56 9.98 -1.71 -14.21
N ASP A 57 10.00 -2.78 -15.00
CA ASP A 57 9.60 -2.73 -16.40
C ASP A 57 8.09 -2.97 -16.55
N ALA A 58 7.34 -1.88 -16.59
CA ALA A 58 5.89 -1.93 -16.74
C ALA A 58 5.44 -2.64 -18.03
N ALA A 59 6.20 -2.55 -19.11
CA ALA A 59 5.84 -3.17 -20.38
C ALA A 59 6.00 -4.70 -20.35
N ALA A 60 6.96 -5.20 -19.58
CA ALA A 60 7.15 -6.62 -19.38
C ALA A 60 6.16 -7.23 -18.36
N LEU A 61 5.77 -6.44 -17.32
CA LEU A 61 4.98 -6.93 -16.19
C LEU A 61 3.47 -6.76 -16.37
N LEU A 62 3.03 -5.87 -17.26
CA LEU A 62 1.62 -5.55 -17.46
C LEU A 62 1.14 -5.93 -18.85
N PRO A 63 -0.06 -6.52 -18.97
CA PRO A 63 -0.58 -6.92 -20.28
C PRO A 63 -0.99 -5.71 -21.13
N GLY A 64 -0.76 -5.83 -22.45
CA GLY A 64 -1.28 -4.92 -23.45
C GLY A 64 -0.89 -3.46 -23.22
N ARG A 65 -1.90 -2.59 -23.09
CA ARG A 65 -1.70 -1.13 -22.96
C ARG A 65 -1.63 -0.63 -21.53
N LEU A 66 -1.75 -1.49 -20.53
CA LEU A 66 -1.82 -1.08 -19.12
C LEU A 66 -0.56 -0.32 -18.66
N ALA A 67 0.61 -0.67 -19.22
CA ALA A 67 1.84 0.06 -18.97
C ALA A 67 1.76 1.56 -19.32
N THR A 68 0.92 1.92 -20.30
CA THR A 68 0.73 3.33 -20.73
C THR A 68 -0.54 3.95 -20.16
N ASP A 69 -1.54 3.15 -19.85
CA ASP A 69 -2.87 3.61 -19.42
C ASP A 69 -2.97 3.82 -17.92
N LEU A 70 -2.20 3.07 -17.12
CA LEU A 70 -2.14 3.20 -15.68
C LEU A 70 -0.98 4.12 -15.24
N ASP A 71 -1.22 4.90 -14.18
CA ASP A 71 -0.14 5.61 -13.48
C ASP A 71 0.69 4.63 -12.63
N ARG A 72 1.90 5.03 -12.25
CA ARG A 72 2.89 4.18 -11.60
C ARG A 72 2.38 3.52 -10.31
N PHE A 73 1.64 4.24 -9.45
CA PHE A 73 1.05 3.66 -8.24
C PHE A 73 0.03 2.55 -8.56
N MET A 74 -0.73 2.73 -9.64
CA MET A 74 -1.68 1.71 -10.12
C MET A 74 -0.97 0.49 -10.67
N GLN A 75 0.13 0.68 -11.41
CA GLN A 75 0.95 -0.39 -11.95
C GLN A 75 1.50 -1.28 -10.84
N PHE A 76 2.02 -0.68 -9.77
CA PHE A 76 2.51 -1.43 -8.61
C PHE A 76 1.41 -2.26 -7.94
N ALA A 77 0.27 -1.63 -7.66
CA ALA A 77 -0.87 -2.32 -7.06
C ALA A 77 -1.37 -3.46 -7.94
N TYR A 78 -1.47 -3.23 -9.25
CA TYR A 78 -1.94 -4.22 -10.22
C TYR A 78 -1.00 -5.43 -10.32
N VAL A 79 0.31 -5.21 -10.42
CA VAL A 79 1.31 -6.29 -10.47
C VAL A 79 1.30 -7.10 -9.18
N ALA A 80 1.28 -6.45 -8.03
CA ALA A 80 1.17 -7.14 -6.74
C ALA A 80 -0.13 -7.95 -6.62
N ALA A 81 -1.26 -7.40 -7.09
CA ALA A 81 -2.54 -8.10 -7.06
C ALA A 81 -2.56 -9.33 -7.99
N ASN A 82 -1.91 -9.25 -9.16
CA ASN A 82 -1.77 -10.41 -10.06
C ASN A 82 -0.94 -11.53 -9.41
N GLU A 83 0.16 -11.20 -8.75
CA GLU A 83 0.96 -12.19 -8.03
C GLU A 83 0.14 -12.85 -6.90
N ALA A 84 -0.55 -12.03 -6.09
CA ALA A 84 -1.40 -12.54 -5.01
C ALA A 84 -2.51 -13.47 -5.53
N LEU A 85 -3.16 -13.09 -6.63
CA LEU A 85 -4.22 -13.89 -7.25
C LEU A 85 -3.67 -15.22 -7.79
N ALA A 86 -2.53 -15.17 -8.48
CA ALA A 86 -1.86 -16.37 -9.00
C ALA A 86 -1.41 -17.32 -7.87
N MET A 87 -0.81 -16.77 -6.80
CA MET A 87 -0.41 -17.55 -5.61
C MET A 87 -1.60 -18.25 -4.96
N SER A 88 -2.71 -17.55 -4.81
CA SER A 88 -3.91 -18.09 -4.16
C SER A 88 -4.60 -19.18 -4.96
N GLY A 89 -4.40 -19.23 -6.28
CA GLY A 89 -5.20 -20.08 -7.18
C GLY A 89 -6.70 -19.77 -7.18
N LEU A 90 -7.09 -18.59 -6.66
CA LEU A 90 -8.50 -18.16 -6.66
C LEU A 90 -8.97 -17.87 -8.08
N VAL A 91 -10.06 -18.49 -8.48
CA VAL A 91 -10.82 -18.09 -9.67
C VAL A 91 -11.92 -17.13 -9.21
N PRO A 92 -11.86 -15.85 -9.58
CA PRO A 92 -12.87 -14.88 -9.18
C PRO A 92 -14.29 -15.23 -9.72
N ASP A 93 -15.28 -14.89 -8.94
CA ASP A 93 -16.71 -15.04 -9.27
C ASP A 93 -17.49 -13.80 -8.79
N ASP A 94 -18.82 -13.86 -8.81
CA ASP A 94 -19.74 -12.81 -8.36
C ASP A 94 -19.69 -12.53 -6.84
N ARG A 95 -19.06 -13.44 -6.06
CA ARG A 95 -18.82 -13.31 -4.61
C ARG A 95 -17.41 -12.79 -4.30
N CYS A 96 -16.62 -12.47 -5.34
CA CYS A 96 -15.31 -11.87 -5.20
C CYS A 96 -15.39 -10.35 -5.37
N GLY A 97 -14.81 -9.61 -4.42
CA GLY A 97 -14.72 -8.15 -4.46
C GLY A 97 -13.27 -7.65 -4.49
N ILE A 98 -13.11 -6.32 -4.50
CA ILE A 98 -11.81 -5.63 -4.46
C ILE A 98 -11.87 -4.50 -3.45
N VAL A 99 -10.82 -4.35 -2.64
CA VAL A 99 -10.60 -3.16 -1.83
C VAL A 99 -9.18 -2.64 -2.09
N MET A 100 -9.08 -1.37 -2.49
CA MET A 100 -7.81 -0.72 -2.74
C MET A 100 -7.52 0.35 -1.68
N GLY A 101 -6.27 0.41 -1.20
CA GLY A 101 -5.74 1.47 -0.35
C GLY A 101 -4.73 2.33 -1.11
N THR A 102 -4.91 3.65 -1.09
CA THR A 102 -3.91 4.62 -1.60
C THR A 102 -4.07 5.95 -0.87
N ALA A 103 -2.95 6.61 -0.57
CA ALA A 103 -2.98 7.86 0.18
C ALA A 103 -3.17 9.09 -0.73
N LEU A 104 -2.39 9.18 -1.80
CA LEU A 104 -2.28 10.36 -2.65
C LEU A 104 -2.61 10.07 -4.12
N ALA A 105 -2.86 8.82 -4.46
CA ALA A 105 -3.20 8.39 -5.81
C ALA A 105 -2.26 8.98 -6.88
N GLY A 106 -2.79 9.62 -7.93
CA GLY A 106 -2.03 10.15 -9.05
C GLY A 106 -1.31 11.47 -8.80
N LEU A 107 -0.87 11.79 -7.59
CA LEU A 107 -0.17 13.05 -7.27
C LEU A 107 1.01 13.32 -8.22
N THR A 108 1.80 12.30 -8.52
CA THR A 108 2.95 12.41 -9.43
C THR A 108 2.49 12.77 -10.86
N CYS A 109 1.47 12.10 -11.36
CA CYS A 109 0.88 12.39 -12.67
C CYS A 109 0.27 13.81 -12.73
N ILE A 110 -0.38 14.26 -11.65
CA ILE A 110 -0.91 15.63 -11.55
C ILE A 110 0.22 16.65 -11.69
N GLY A 111 1.29 16.51 -10.90
CA GLY A 111 2.43 17.44 -10.93
C GLY A 111 3.10 17.50 -12.30
N GLN A 112 3.43 16.36 -12.88
CA GLN A 112 4.04 16.27 -14.21
C GLN A 112 3.15 16.83 -15.31
N THR A 113 1.84 16.57 -15.26
CA THR A 113 0.90 17.09 -16.27
C THR A 113 0.75 18.60 -16.15
N GLN A 114 0.63 19.12 -14.92
CA GLN A 114 0.54 20.56 -14.66
C GLN A 114 1.80 21.30 -15.13
N GLU A 115 2.97 20.76 -14.84
CA GLU A 115 4.24 21.32 -15.30
C GLU A 115 4.33 21.34 -16.82
N ALA A 116 4.02 20.22 -17.48
CA ALA A 116 4.02 20.13 -18.94
C ALA A 116 3.02 21.08 -19.59
N ALA A 117 1.84 21.24 -19.01
CA ALA A 117 0.81 22.16 -19.52
C ALA A 117 1.22 23.62 -19.31
N SER A 118 1.78 23.98 -18.16
CA SER A 118 2.11 25.37 -17.82
C SER A 118 3.41 25.85 -18.46
N LEU A 119 4.48 25.05 -18.48
CA LEU A 119 5.80 25.46 -18.97
C LEU A 119 6.03 25.11 -20.42
N ALA A 120 5.56 23.96 -20.88
CA ALA A 120 5.77 23.50 -22.25
C ALA A 120 4.51 23.65 -23.14
N HIS A 121 3.45 24.26 -22.63
CA HIS A 121 2.16 24.46 -23.33
C HIS A 121 1.59 23.17 -23.95
N LYS A 122 1.87 22.01 -23.37
CA LYS A 122 1.37 20.73 -23.86
C LYS A 122 -0.10 20.55 -23.46
N PRO A 123 -0.96 20.12 -24.39
CA PRO A 123 -2.36 19.85 -24.05
C PRO A 123 -2.47 18.67 -23.08
N VAL A 124 -3.41 18.76 -22.15
CA VAL A 124 -3.73 17.66 -21.24
C VAL A 124 -4.38 16.52 -22.01
N GLY A 125 -3.83 15.33 -21.91
CA GLY A 125 -4.33 14.15 -22.62
C GLY A 125 -5.69 13.67 -22.10
N PRO A 126 -6.52 13.01 -22.94
CA PRO A 126 -7.88 12.59 -22.57
C PRO A 126 -7.90 11.54 -21.44
N ARG A 127 -6.79 10.83 -21.21
CA ARG A 127 -6.66 9.82 -20.14
C ARG A 127 -6.17 10.38 -18.81
N PHE A 128 -5.98 11.69 -18.70
CA PHE A 128 -5.48 12.29 -17.47
C PHE A 128 -6.33 11.90 -16.26
N MET A 129 -7.66 12.04 -16.37
CA MET A 129 -8.55 11.71 -15.24
C MET A 129 -8.45 10.24 -14.80
N THR A 130 -8.36 9.31 -15.73
CA THR A 130 -8.22 7.88 -15.39
C THR A 130 -6.85 7.53 -14.80
N LYS A 131 -5.84 8.39 -14.95
CA LYS A 131 -4.52 8.20 -14.32
C LYS A 131 -4.42 8.75 -12.91
N ILE A 132 -5.33 9.64 -12.50
CA ILE A 132 -5.22 10.29 -11.19
C ILE A 132 -6.22 9.79 -10.16
N MET A 133 -7.32 9.17 -10.59
CA MET A 133 -8.34 8.67 -9.67
C MET A 133 -7.91 7.36 -9.01
N GLY A 134 -7.94 7.32 -7.67
CA GLY A 134 -7.46 6.18 -6.89
C GLY A 134 -8.20 4.86 -7.12
N ASN A 135 -9.44 4.90 -7.61
CA ASN A 135 -10.25 3.69 -7.84
C ASN A 135 -9.99 3.00 -9.18
N ILE A 136 -9.25 3.62 -10.09
CA ILE A 136 -9.09 3.09 -11.47
C ILE A 136 -8.28 1.79 -11.49
N ALA A 137 -7.28 1.64 -10.63
CA ALA A 137 -6.53 0.38 -10.56
C ALA A 137 -7.44 -0.80 -10.19
N ALA A 138 -8.29 -0.62 -9.18
CA ALA A 138 -9.28 -1.64 -8.79
C ALA A 138 -10.30 -1.91 -9.89
N ALA A 139 -10.79 -0.86 -10.54
CA ALA A 139 -11.74 -0.99 -11.65
C ALA A 139 -11.13 -1.73 -12.85
N GLN A 140 -9.90 -1.40 -13.22
CA GLN A 140 -9.20 -2.08 -14.32
C GLN A 140 -8.94 -3.55 -13.97
N PHE A 141 -8.49 -3.83 -12.74
CA PHE A 141 -8.29 -5.20 -12.26
C PHE A 141 -9.59 -6.01 -12.28
N ALA A 142 -10.70 -5.39 -11.87
CA ALA A 142 -12.02 -6.01 -11.92
C ALA A 142 -12.45 -6.39 -13.34
N ILE A 143 -12.20 -5.51 -14.32
CA ILE A 143 -12.50 -5.76 -15.74
C ILE A 143 -11.71 -6.97 -16.24
N ASP A 144 -10.40 -6.99 -16.01
CA ASP A 144 -9.50 -8.00 -16.56
C ASP A 144 -9.75 -9.39 -15.92
N HIS A 145 -10.14 -9.42 -14.65
CA HIS A 145 -10.40 -10.65 -13.90
C HIS A 145 -11.89 -10.97 -13.71
N LYS A 146 -12.79 -10.18 -14.32
CA LYS A 146 -14.27 -10.37 -14.28
C LYS A 146 -14.82 -10.40 -12.84
N ILE A 147 -14.27 -9.58 -11.97
CA ILE A 147 -14.72 -9.43 -10.58
C ILE A 147 -15.92 -8.49 -10.58
N THR A 148 -17.07 -8.97 -10.11
CA THR A 148 -18.34 -8.21 -10.12
C THR A 148 -18.89 -7.94 -8.72
N GLY A 149 -18.22 -8.37 -7.68
CA GLY A 149 -18.59 -8.09 -6.29
C GLY A 149 -18.22 -6.65 -5.86
N PRO A 150 -18.29 -6.34 -4.56
CA PRO A 150 -18.01 -4.99 -4.04
C PRO A 150 -16.65 -4.49 -4.46
N SER A 151 -16.57 -3.22 -4.92
CA SER A 151 -15.30 -2.55 -5.26
C SER A 151 -15.23 -1.19 -4.56
N LEU A 152 -14.25 -1.03 -3.67
CA LEU A 152 -14.06 0.17 -2.87
C LEU A 152 -12.60 0.62 -2.92
N THR A 153 -12.41 1.93 -2.73
CA THR A 153 -11.07 2.51 -2.49
C THR A 153 -11.12 3.33 -1.21
N VAL A 154 -10.15 3.10 -0.32
CA VAL A 154 -10.01 3.80 0.95
C VAL A 154 -8.75 4.66 0.93
N SER A 155 -8.84 5.85 1.53
CA SER A 155 -7.75 6.80 1.63
C SER A 155 -7.73 7.39 3.04
N THR A 156 -6.77 6.94 3.83
CA THR A 156 -6.53 7.33 5.23
C THR A 156 -5.05 7.57 5.48
N ALA A 157 -4.39 8.22 4.51
CA ALA A 157 -2.95 8.48 4.51
C ALA A 157 -2.13 7.18 4.71
N CYS A 158 -1.20 7.16 5.66
CA CYS A 158 -0.30 6.02 5.90
C CYS A 158 -1.04 4.73 6.32
N SER A 159 -2.27 4.82 6.84
CA SER A 159 -3.07 3.67 7.24
C SER A 159 -3.92 3.08 6.10
N SER A 160 -3.91 3.68 4.89
CA SER A 160 -4.79 3.26 3.79
C SER A 160 -4.70 1.76 3.47
N GLY A 161 -3.51 1.16 3.53
CA GLY A 161 -3.33 -0.28 3.32
C GLY A 161 -3.96 -1.11 4.45
N GLY A 162 -3.77 -0.72 5.71
CA GLY A 162 -4.39 -1.37 6.87
C GLY A 162 -5.92 -1.22 6.85
N ASP A 163 -6.42 -0.04 6.50
CA ASP A 163 -7.85 0.21 6.40
C ASP A 163 -8.50 -0.50 5.21
N ALA A 164 -7.74 -0.75 4.13
CA ALA A 164 -8.19 -1.62 3.04
C ALA A 164 -8.39 -3.07 3.53
N ILE A 165 -7.45 -3.60 4.33
CA ILE A 165 -7.58 -4.94 4.95
C ILE A 165 -8.78 -4.97 5.90
N THR A 166 -8.94 -3.96 6.75
CA THR A 166 -10.08 -3.84 7.68
C THR A 166 -11.40 -3.78 6.92
N THR A 167 -11.49 -2.97 5.87
CA THR A 167 -12.69 -2.85 5.03
C THR A 167 -13.02 -4.18 4.34
N ALA A 168 -12.02 -4.86 3.80
CA ALA A 168 -12.18 -6.18 3.21
C ALA A 168 -12.71 -7.20 4.24
N ALA A 169 -12.15 -7.20 5.46
CA ALA A 169 -12.60 -8.05 6.54
C ALA A 169 -14.07 -7.79 6.93
N LEU A 170 -14.49 -6.54 7.01
CA LEU A 170 -15.88 -6.17 7.28
C LEU A 170 -16.84 -6.64 6.18
N LEU A 171 -16.45 -6.53 4.90
CA LEU A 171 -17.24 -7.04 3.77
C LEU A 171 -17.37 -8.57 3.81
N LEU A 172 -16.32 -9.29 4.18
CA LEU A 172 -16.36 -10.75 4.36
C LEU A 172 -17.24 -11.14 5.54
N GLN A 173 -17.11 -10.49 6.69
CA GLN A 173 -17.91 -10.78 7.88
C GLN A 173 -19.39 -10.47 7.68
N SER A 174 -19.73 -9.38 6.99
CA SER A 174 -21.12 -9.04 6.68
C SER A 174 -21.78 -9.97 5.66
N GLY A 175 -21.00 -10.81 4.98
CA GLY A 175 -21.49 -11.66 3.90
C GLY A 175 -21.70 -10.94 2.57
N ALA A 176 -21.23 -9.71 2.42
CA ALA A 176 -21.25 -8.98 1.15
C ALA A 176 -20.33 -9.62 0.08
N ALA A 177 -19.27 -10.29 0.53
CA ALA A 177 -18.36 -11.07 -0.30
C ALA A 177 -17.91 -12.33 0.43
N ASP A 178 -17.31 -13.28 -0.29
CA ASP A 178 -16.67 -14.48 0.26
C ASP A 178 -15.16 -14.51 -0.03
N ALA A 179 -14.70 -13.69 -0.98
CA ALA A 179 -13.29 -13.42 -1.25
C ALA A 179 -13.10 -11.94 -1.60
N ILE A 180 -11.95 -11.37 -1.23
CA ILE A 180 -11.57 -9.98 -1.56
C ILE A 180 -10.11 -9.95 -2.03
N VAL A 181 -9.88 -9.32 -3.17
CA VAL A 181 -8.55 -8.85 -3.58
C VAL A 181 -8.29 -7.53 -2.85
N CYS A 182 -7.47 -7.56 -1.81
CA CYS A 182 -7.05 -6.38 -1.09
C CYS A 182 -5.72 -5.91 -1.66
N MET A 183 -5.69 -4.74 -2.30
CA MET A 183 -4.51 -4.23 -2.99
C MET A 183 -4.19 -2.80 -2.54
N GLY A 184 -2.92 -2.42 -2.64
CA GLY A 184 -2.48 -1.07 -2.34
C GLY A 184 -1.27 -0.68 -3.19
N GLY A 185 -1.13 0.60 -3.48
CA GLY A 185 0.02 1.13 -4.20
C GLY A 185 0.17 2.61 -4.00
N GLU A 186 1.44 3.07 -4.01
CA GLU A 186 1.79 4.48 -3.88
C GLU A 186 3.05 4.81 -4.67
N SER A 187 3.09 6.01 -5.25
CA SER A 187 4.27 6.53 -5.98
C SER A 187 4.40 8.03 -5.76
N THR A 188 4.99 8.41 -4.63
CA THR A 188 5.14 9.80 -4.18
C THR A 188 6.54 10.36 -4.34
N VAL A 189 7.42 9.67 -5.08
CA VAL A 189 8.78 10.17 -5.37
C VAL A 189 8.70 11.23 -6.48
N ASN A 190 8.32 12.45 -6.09
CA ASN A 190 8.14 13.59 -6.99
C ASN A 190 8.53 14.92 -6.32
N PRO A 191 8.82 15.99 -7.10
CA PRO A 191 9.29 17.27 -6.57
C PRO A 191 8.34 17.93 -5.56
N LEU A 192 7.01 17.86 -5.78
CA LEU A 192 6.02 18.51 -4.90
C LEU A 192 6.04 17.89 -3.50
N PHE A 193 6.07 16.56 -3.43
CA PHE A 193 6.13 15.83 -2.19
C PHE A 193 7.43 16.12 -1.43
N PHE A 194 8.57 16.08 -2.13
CA PHE A 194 9.88 16.36 -1.55
C PHE A 194 10.01 17.80 -1.04
N GLN A 195 9.53 18.79 -1.80
CA GLN A 195 9.54 20.19 -1.36
C GLN A 195 8.66 20.40 -0.13
N SER A 196 7.44 19.87 -0.13
CA SER A 196 6.50 20.06 0.95
C SER A 196 6.98 19.42 2.25
N LEU A 197 7.27 18.12 2.23
CA LEU A 197 7.66 17.39 3.44
C LEU A 197 9.11 17.63 3.86
N GLY A 198 10.00 17.93 2.91
CA GLY A 198 11.35 18.38 3.21
C GLY A 198 11.36 19.71 4.00
N ARG A 199 10.54 20.69 3.57
CA ARG A 199 10.37 21.97 4.29
C ARG A 199 9.69 21.80 5.64
N ALA A 200 8.77 20.85 5.76
CA ALA A 200 8.13 20.50 7.03
C ALA A 200 9.06 19.76 8.00
N GLY A 201 10.29 19.40 7.57
CA GLY A 201 11.24 18.65 8.38
C GLY A 201 10.81 17.21 8.67
N ALA A 202 9.94 16.64 7.84
CA ALA A 202 9.46 15.28 7.99
C ALA A 202 10.36 14.25 7.30
N LEU A 203 11.04 14.65 6.21
CA LEU A 203 11.96 13.79 5.47
C LEU A 203 13.37 13.81 6.08
N SER A 204 14.02 12.66 6.09
CA SER A 204 15.40 12.50 6.52
C SER A 204 16.37 13.25 5.60
N ARG A 205 17.17 14.13 6.15
CA ARG A 205 18.25 14.81 5.42
C ARG A 205 19.49 13.94 5.28
N SER A 206 19.70 13.03 6.22
CA SER A 206 20.80 12.05 6.17
C SER A 206 20.56 10.95 5.12
N GLY A 207 19.35 10.81 4.60
CA GLY A 207 18.95 9.72 3.71
C GLY A 207 18.90 8.36 4.40
N ARG A 208 18.83 8.33 5.74
CA ARG A 208 18.70 7.11 6.54
C ARG A 208 17.31 6.97 7.12
N SER A 209 16.74 5.80 7.01
CA SER A 209 15.58 5.39 7.80
C SER A 209 16.08 4.61 9.02
N ALA A 210 16.00 5.21 10.19
CA ALA A 210 16.52 4.67 11.45
C ALA A 210 15.45 4.71 12.56
N PRO A 211 14.36 3.92 12.42
CA PRO A 211 13.30 3.88 13.43
C PRO A 211 13.85 3.51 14.81
N PHE A 212 13.37 4.20 15.85
CA PHE A 212 13.74 4.01 17.25
C PHE A 212 15.21 4.37 17.60
N ASP A 213 16.03 4.74 16.64
CA ASP A 213 17.41 5.21 16.87
C ASP A 213 17.41 6.63 17.44
N ALA A 214 18.36 6.93 18.34
CA ALA A 214 18.51 8.26 18.90
C ALA A 214 18.89 9.32 17.85
N SER A 215 19.56 8.91 16.77
CA SER A 215 20.00 9.78 15.66
C SER A 215 19.00 9.87 14.51
N ARG A 216 17.75 9.37 14.68
CA ARG A 216 16.71 9.47 13.65
C ARG A 216 16.39 10.93 13.34
N ASP A 217 16.25 11.27 12.07
CA ASP A 217 16.09 12.65 11.60
C ASP A 217 14.91 12.86 10.62
N GLY A 218 14.10 11.85 10.40
CA GLY A 218 12.96 11.88 9.49
C GLY A 218 12.78 10.56 8.75
N PHE A 219 11.69 10.44 7.99
CA PHE A 219 11.49 9.27 7.17
C PHE A 219 12.11 9.40 5.78
N VAL A 220 12.44 8.30 5.14
CA VAL A 220 12.82 8.25 3.73
C VAL A 220 11.59 7.79 2.94
N THR A 221 11.14 8.62 1.99
CA THR A 221 10.00 8.25 1.17
C THR A 221 10.32 7.09 0.23
N GLY A 222 9.32 6.26 -0.02
CA GLY A 222 9.42 5.13 -0.95
C GLY A 222 8.22 5.07 -1.88
N GLU A 223 8.29 4.14 -2.81
CA GLU A 223 7.19 3.76 -3.68
C GLU A 223 7.06 2.24 -3.72
N GLY A 224 5.90 1.75 -4.12
CA GLY A 224 5.65 0.32 -4.25
C GLY A 224 4.18 -0.05 -4.17
N GLY A 225 3.93 -1.34 -4.13
CA GLY A 225 2.60 -1.92 -3.98
C GLY A 225 2.62 -3.24 -3.24
N GLY A 226 1.48 -3.60 -2.69
CA GLY A 226 1.26 -4.87 -2.03
C GLY A 226 -0.17 -5.36 -2.23
N ALA A 227 -0.37 -6.66 -2.17
CA ALA A 227 -1.71 -7.23 -2.23
C ALA A 227 -1.82 -8.50 -1.39
N LEU A 228 -3.05 -8.73 -0.90
CA LEU A 228 -3.45 -9.94 -0.19
C LEU A 228 -4.76 -10.47 -0.80
N ILE A 229 -4.89 -11.79 -0.87
CA ILE A 229 -6.19 -12.43 -1.08
C ILE A 229 -6.74 -12.83 0.26
N LEU A 230 -7.84 -12.20 0.66
CA LEU A 230 -8.59 -12.54 1.85
C LEU A 230 -9.82 -13.35 1.47
N GLU A 231 -10.05 -14.45 2.16
CA GLU A 231 -11.22 -15.31 1.97
C GLU A 231 -11.87 -15.68 3.31
N THR A 232 -13.15 -16.01 3.25
CA THR A 232 -13.73 -16.78 4.35
C THR A 232 -13.05 -18.14 4.41
N ARG A 233 -12.73 -18.62 5.61
CA ARG A 233 -12.09 -19.94 5.79
C ARG A 233 -12.88 -21.05 5.09
N ALA A 234 -14.20 -21.02 5.21
CA ALA A 234 -15.08 -22.01 4.59
C ALA A 234 -14.90 -22.08 3.06
N ARG A 235 -14.76 -20.91 2.39
CA ARG A 235 -14.48 -20.86 0.95
C ARG A 235 -13.09 -21.40 0.62
N ALA A 236 -12.08 -20.97 1.34
CA ALA A 236 -10.70 -21.40 1.12
C ALA A 236 -10.57 -22.94 1.26
N GLU A 237 -11.15 -23.52 2.32
CA GLU A 237 -11.16 -24.97 2.55
C GLU A 237 -11.98 -25.72 1.47
N ALA A 238 -13.13 -25.20 1.08
CA ALA A 238 -13.99 -25.86 0.06
C ALA A 238 -13.30 -25.98 -1.31
N ARG A 239 -12.39 -25.05 -1.65
CA ARG A 239 -11.62 -25.11 -2.89
C ARG A 239 -10.22 -25.72 -2.73
N GLY A 240 -9.86 -26.18 -1.51
CA GLY A 240 -8.54 -26.76 -1.22
C GLY A 240 -7.39 -25.78 -1.26
N ALA A 241 -7.63 -24.50 -0.93
CA ALA A 241 -6.59 -23.47 -0.92
C ALA A 241 -5.59 -23.69 0.21
N GLU A 242 -4.33 -23.36 -0.05
CA GLU A 242 -3.33 -23.20 1.01
C GLU A 242 -3.66 -21.95 1.83
N ILE A 243 -3.79 -22.11 3.14
CA ILE A 243 -4.01 -21.02 4.08
C ILE A 243 -2.65 -20.57 4.62
N LEU A 244 -2.20 -19.40 4.19
CA LEU A 244 -0.92 -18.82 4.57
C LEU A 244 -0.95 -18.22 5.98
N ALA A 245 -2.07 -17.57 6.33
CA ALA A 245 -2.26 -16.93 7.62
C ALA A 245 -3.76 -16.75 7.94
N ARG A 246 -4.04 -16.38 9.19
CA ARG A 246 -5.38 -16.02 9.67
C ARG A 246 -5.38 -14.56 10.11
N LEU A 247 -6.41 -13.82 9.73
CA LEU A 247 -6.67 -12.49 10.26
C LEU A 247 -7.55 -12.61 11.51
N LEU A 248 -6.93 -12.49 12.68
CA LEU A 248 -7.59 -12.75 13.96
C LEU A 248 -8.36 -11.55 14.50
N GLY A 249 -7.89 -10.34 14.22
CA GLY A 249 -8.53 -9.13 14.70
C GLY A 249 -7.89 -7.88 14.13
N TRP A 250 -8.58 -6.77 14.24
CA TRP A 250 -8.10 -5.45 13.83
C TRP A 250 -8.62 -4.36 14.77
N GLY A 251 -7.97 -3.21 14.75
CA GLY A 251 -8.41 -2.02 15.43
C GLY A 251 -8.38 -0.82 14.49
N ASN A 252 -9.38 0.02 14.57
CA ASN A 252 -9.43 1.30 13.88
C ASN A 252 -9.99 2.35 14.83
N ASN A 253 -9.31 3.47 14.99
CA ASN A 253 -9.73 4.59 15.82
C ASN A 253 -9.09 5.89 15.32
N THR A 254 -9.54 7.00 15.90
CA THR A 254 -8.99 8.34 15.63
C THR A 254 -8.35 8.87 16.91
N ASP A 255 -7.16 9.44 16.79
CA ASP A 255 -6.44 10.08 17.90
C ASP A 255 -7.17 11.32 18.44
N ALA A 256 -7.88 12.03 17.53
CA ALA A 256 -8.63 13.28 17.82
C ALA A 256 -7.78 14.32 18.58
N PHE A 257 -6.48 14.34 18.34
CA PHE A 257 -5.52 15.21 19.04
C PHE A 257 -4.97 16.32 18.14
N HIS A 258 -4.38 15.96 16.98
CA HIS A 258 -3.76 16.92 16.07
C HIS A 258 -3.74 16.35 14.64
N VAL A 259 -3.78 17.25 13.64
CA VAL A 259 -3.87 16.85 12.22
C VAL A 259 -2.69 15.97 11.75
N VAL A 260 -1.47 16.23 12.26
CA VAL A 260 -0.26 15.51 11.80
C VAL A 260 0.59 14.93 12.94
N SER A 261 0.34 15.26 14.20
CA SER A 261 1.14 14.78 15.34
C SER A 261 0.36 13.75 16.14
N PRO A 262 0.94 12.59 16.44
CA PRO A 262 0.30 11.61 17.32
C PRO A 262 0.16 12.17 18.74
N HIS A 263 -0.75 11.59 19.52
CA HIS A 263 -0.88 11.88 20.94
C HIS A 263 0.44 11.60 21.66
N PRO A 264 0.97 12.53 22.48
CA PRO A 264 2.31 12.41 23.07
C PRO A 264 2.51 11.14 23.93
N GLU A 265 1.45 10.62 24.53
CA GLU A 265 1.47 9.38 25.31
C GLU A 265 1.13 8.13 24.49
N GLY A 266 0.95 8.25 23.17
CA GLY A 266 0.57 7.14 22.31
C GLY A 266 -0.80 6.53 22.59
N ALA A 267 -1.72 7.32 23.18
CA ALA A 267 -3.01 6.82 23.64
C ALA A 267 -3.85 6.18 22.54
N GLY A 268 -3.88 6.81 21.34
CA GLY A 268 -4.62 6.29 20.19
C GLY A 268 -4.03 4.99 19.66
N ALA A 269 -2.71 4.91 19.49
CA ALA A 269 -2.04 3.69 19.04
C ALA A 269 -2.27 2.53 20.04
N ALA A 270 -2.16 2.80 21.35
CA ALA A 270 -2.44 1.82 22.38
C ALA A 270 -3.91 1.36 22.38
N ALA A 271 -4.85 2.28 22.13
CA ALA A 271 -6.27 1.94 22.01
C ALA A 271 -6.53 1.06 20.78
N CYS A 272 -5.94 1.39 19.62
CA CYS A 272 -6.03 0.60 18.39
C CYS A 272 -5.53 -0.84 18.60
N MET A 273 -4.36 -1.01 19.22
CA MET A 273 -3.81 -2.33 19.54
C MET A 273 -4.72 -3.11 20.52
N ARG A 274 -5.28 -2.46 21.54
CA ARG A 274 -6.23 -3.11 22.45
C ARG A 274 -7.50 -3.58 21.74
N LEU A 275 -8.05 -2.78 20.80
CA LEU A 275 -9.20 -3.19 20.00
C LEU A 275 -8.91 -4.45 19.18
N ALA A 276 -7.75 -4.50 18.52
CA ALA A 276 -7.33 -5.67 17.76
C ALA A 276 -7.18 -6.92 18.63
N LEU A 277 -6.53 -6.79 19.79
CA LEU A 277 -6.38 -7.89 20.75
C LEU A 277 -7.73 -8.37 21.31
N GLN A 278 -8.61 -7.44 21.67
CA GLN A 278 -9.94 -7.76 22.18
C GLN A 278 -10.76 -8.54 21.14
N GLN A 279 -10.74 -8.09 19.88
CA GLN A 279 -11.44 -8.79 18.81
C GLN A 279 -10.86 -10.19 18.55
N ALA A 280 -9.54 -10.33 18.64
CA ALA A 280 -8.85 -11.60 18.48
C ALA A 280 -9.02 -12.55 19.69
N GLY A 281 -9.50 -12.07 20.84
CA GLY A 281 -9.52 -12.84 22.08
C GLY A 281 -8.12 -13.11 22.64
N LEU A 282 -7.15 -12.22 22.35
CA LEU A 282 -5.73 -12.36 22.72
C LEU A 282 -5.32 -11.33 23.77
N THR A 283 -4.19 -11.60 24.41
CA THR A 283 -3.51 -10.72 25.36
C THR A 283 -2.18 -10.21 24.78
N PRO A 284 -1.58 -9.15 25.30
CA PRO A 284 -0.26 -8.70 24.83
C PRO A 284 0.84 -9.76 24.89
N THR A 285 0.73 -10.72 25.80
CA THR A 285 1.71 -11.82 25.96
C THR A 285 1.64 -12.87 24.85
N ASP A 286 0.56 -12.88 24.08
CA ASP A 286 0.39 -13.79 22.94
C ASP A 286 1.05 -13.24 21.65
N ILE A 287 1.56 -11.99 21.70
CA ILE A 287 2.14 -11.32 20.54
C ILE A 287 3.65 -11.57 20.51
N GLY A 288 4.09 -12.29 19.50
CA GLY A 288 5.51 -12.58 19.28
C GLY A 288 6.28 -11.49 18.54
N TYR A 289 5.60 -10.65 17.73
CA TYR A 289 6.23 -9.61 16.92
C TYR A 289 5.28 -8.45 16.63
N VAL A 290 5.81 -7.23 16.63
CA VAL A 290 5.09 -6.02 16.24
C VAL A 290 5.83 -5.34 15.07
N ASN A 291 5.21 -5.31 13.89
CA ASN A 291 5.68 -4.49 12.80
C ASN A 291 5.13 -3.07 13.01
N ALA A 292 5.93 -2.22 13.64
CA ALA A 292 5.53 -0.86 13.97
C ALA A 292 5.48 0.04 12.72
N HIS A 293 4.67 1.10 12.78
CA HIS A 293 4.72 2.15 11.76
C HIS A 293 6.14 2.73 11.63
N GLY A 294 6.81 3.01 12.74
CA GLY A 294 8.26 3.23 12.83
C GLY A 294 8.82 4.15 11.75
N THR A 295 8.33 5.37 11.63
CA THR A 295 8.65 6.30 10.54
C THR A 295 10.05 6.90 10.61
N ALA A 296 10.79 6.72 11.71
CA ALA A 296 12.06 7.38 11.97
C ALA A 296 11.97 8.92 12.10
N THR A 297 10.78 9.48 12.19
CA THR A 297 10.60 10.88 12.56
C THR A 297 10.90 11.07 14.05
N ILE A 298 11.22 12.32 14.45
CA ILE A 298 11.57 12.63 15.85
C ILE A 298 10.40 12.26 16.79
N LYS A 299 9.16 12.40 16.32
CA LYS A 299 7.93 12.15 17.11
C LYS A 299 7.35 10.75 16.95
N GLY A 300 7.79 9.98 15.96
CA GLY A 300 7.24 8.67 15.61
C GLY A 300 8.19 7.51 15.79
#